data_97a787295f9be48da8891f120793b852
#
_entry.id   97a787295f9be48da8891f120793b852
#
_cell.length_a   1.000
_cell.length_b   1.000
_cell.length_c   1.000
_cell.angle_alpha   90.00
_cell.angle_beta   90.00
_cell.angle_gamma   90.00
#
_symmetry.space_group_name_H-M   'P 1'
#
loop_
_entity.id
_entity.type
_entity.pdbx_description
1 polymer ?
#
loop_
_entity_poly.entity_id
_entity_poly.type
_entity_poly.pdbx_seq_one_letter_code
_entity_poly.pdbx_strand_id
1 'polypeptide(L)'
;MVGPKGESIWTDKYGRVKVKFHWDRLAKGDDTSSCWVRVSSAWAGQGFGGVQIPRVGDEVVVDFINGDPDRPIITGRVYNEASMPPWDLPGDATRMGFMTRSKDGHQANASYLFFEDKPGGELLNMHAEKDMNISVENDKTVAIDGSRTTTIGKEQNDEVTGDATFHYKQKRTITVDQLESKNFNNGESVKVKNGRKTIISSGGSHSEVTGDKFLKLDGHFSRKISGNDEEHIKGSRAATIDNGDTLTITNGGLNVNVNGLWHQSATAGVKIESPQDITIKSSTKVFIDSPVFERNDVQKNSFAQDAMDFISKYVSFSVGSVAFKGVNYGMTGVNISHQGFAFGRTIINAQRVEAARVDSGSLRTALFALHMIM
;
A
#
# COMPACT_ATOMS: atom_id res chain seq x y z
N MET A 1 64.98 14.13 -4.75
CA MET A 1 64.40 15.23 -4.01
C MET A 1 64.63 15.01 -2.51
N VAL A 2 64.95 16.05 -1.73
CA VAL A 2 65.27 15.96 -0.30
C VAL A 2 64.41 16.94 0.51
N GLY A 3 64.35 16.71 1.83
CA GLY A 3 63.60 17.55 2.77
C GLY A 3 63.97 17.27 4.22
N PRO A 4 63.33 17.92 5.18
CA PRO A 4 63.54 17.65 6.59
C PRO A 4 63.22 16.20 6.95
N LYS A 5 63.84 15.72 8.00
CA LYS A 5 63.62 14.36 8.49
C LYS A 5 62.15 14.13 8.87
N GLY A 6 61.53 13.09 8.31
CA GLY A 6 60.15 12.71 8.56
C GLY A 6 59.13 13.36 7.62
N GLU A 7 59.51 14.29 6.75
CA GLU A 7 58.63 14.85 5.76
C GLU A 7 58.67 14.03 4.45
N SER A 8 57.52 13.63 3.93
CA SER A 8 57.42 12.94 2.63
C SER A 8 57.19 13.92 1.44
N ILE A 9 56.76 15.14 1.74
CA ILE A 9 56.58 16.22 0.77
C ILE A 9 57.13 17.50 1.38
N TRP A 10 58.08 18.16 0.67
CA TRP A 10 58.66 19.42 1.12
C TRP A 10 58.75 20.44 -0.02
N THR A 11 57.95 21.49 0.10
CA THR A 11 57.85 22.51 -0.94
C THR A 11 57.58 23.89 -0.35
N ASP A 12 57.92 24.96 -1.10
CA ASP A 12 57.55 26.34 -0.74
C ASP A 12 56.25 26.79 -1.43
N LYS A 13 55.87 28.04 -1.22
CA LYS A 13 54.67 28.66 -1.80
C LYS A 13 54.63 28.72 -3.32
N TYR A 14 55.77 28.57 -3.99
CA TYR A 14 55.94 28.56 -5.43
C TYR A 14 56.01 27.14 -6.02
N GLY A 15 55.82 26.11 -5.22
CA GLY A 15 55.97 24.70 -5.63
C GLY A 15 57.42 24.29 -5.91
N ARG A 16 58.40 25.05 -5.43
CA ARG A 16 59.84 24.71 -5.57
C ARG A 16 60.20 23.61 -4.53
N VAL A 17 61.21 22.84 -4.86
CA VAL A 17 61.68 21.76 -4.03
C VAL A 17 63.21 21.81 -3.79
N LYS A 18 63.70 21.05 -2.88
CA LYS A 18 65.13 20.90 -2.60
C LYS A 18 65.64 19.56 -3.18
N VAL A 19 66.87 19.55 -3.68
CA VAL A 19 67.49 18.37 -4.29
C VAL A 19 68.88 18.14 -3.68
N LYS A 20 69.32 16.90 -3.76
CA LYS A 20 70.73 16.53 -3.60
C LYS A 20 71.22 16.05 -4.94
N PHE A 21 72.25 16.66 -5.47
CA PHE A 21 72.91 16.22 -6.72
C PHE A 21 73.72 14.98 -6.46
N HIS A 22 73.82 14.05 -7.44
CA HIS A 22 74.58 12.80 -7.30
C HIS A 22 76.08 13.06 -7.10
N TRP A 23 76.60 14.15 -7.65
CA TRP A 23 78.04 14.53 -7.50
C TRP A 23 78.32 15.25 -6.19
N ASP A 24 77.34 15.75 -5.51
CA ASP A 24 77.54 16.54 -4.28
C ASP A 24 77.81 15.61 -3.09
N ARG A 25 79.07 15.45 -2.77
CA ARG A 25 79.55 14.64 -1.64
C ARG A 25 79.43 15.31 -0.31
N LEU A 26 79.19 16.66 -0.27
CA LEU A 26 79.12 17.41 0.94
C LEU A 26 77.69 17.61 1.44
N ALA A 27 76.74 17.52 0.54
CA ALA A 27 75.34 17.66 0.92
C ALA A 27 74.87 16.55 1.83
N LYS A 28 74.15 16.87 2.91
CA LYS A 28 73.68 15.94 3.95
C LYS A 28 72.48 15.10 3.49
N GLY A 29 71.84 15.45 2.40
CA GLY A 29 70.61 14.79 1.95
C GLY A 29 69.36 15.24 2.71
N ASP A 30 69.38 16.42 3.28
CA ASP A 30 68.30 17.10 3.97
C ASP A 30 67.90 18.41 3.25
N ASP A 31 67.07 19.20 3.86
CA ASP A 31 66.59 20.50 3.32
C ASP A 31 67.64 21.58 3.20
N THR A 32 68.87 21.32 3.64
CA THR A 32 70.03 22.21 3.47
C THR A 32 70.86 21.89 2.24
N SER A 33 70.54 20.82 1.49
CA SER A 33 71.35 20.26 0.41
C SER A 33 71.35 21.11 -0.87
N SER A 34 70.39 22.00 -1.09
CA SER A 34 70.36 22.90 -2.25
C SER A 34 69.61 24.18 -1.97
N CYS A 35 69.70 25.14 -2.92
CA CYS A 35 68.70 26.20 -3.05
C CYS A 35 67.31 25.62 -3.36
N TRP A 36 66.28 26.46 -3.33
CA TRP A 36 64.95 26.13 -3.84
C TRP A 36 64.97 26.04 -5.37
N VAL A 37 64.67 24.87 -5.92
CA VAL A 37 64.68 24.57 -7.37
C VAL A 37 63.26 24.59 -7.91
N ARG A 38 63.03 25.30 -8.98
CA ARG A 38 61.70 25.32 -9.66
C ARG A 38 61.41 24.00 -10.30
N VAL A 39 60.12 23.61 -10.29
CA VAL A 39 59.64 22.42 -10.96
C VAL A 39 58.83 22.85 -12.19
N SER A 40 59.21 22.34 -13.37
CA SER A 40 58.42 22.52 -14.58
C SER A 40 57.08 21.71 -14.39
N SER A 41 55.96 22.42 -14.47
CA SER A 41 54.65 21.82 -14.35
C SER A 41 53.85 21.99 -15.65
N ALA A 42 53.12 20.98 -16.02
CA ALA A 42 52.33 20.99 -17.26
C ALA A 42 51.27 22.12 -17.16
N TRP A 43 51.20 22.96 -18.22
CA TRP A 43 50.19 24.03 -18.34
C TRP A 43 50.17 25.02 -17.19
N ALA A 44 51.34 25.32 -16.62
CA ALA A 44 51.46 26.30 -15.53
C ALA A 44 51.03 27.71 -15.99
N GLY A 45 50.00 28.29 -15.35
CA GLY A 45 49.45 29.61 -15.63
C GLY A 45 49.01 30.34 -14.37
N GLN A 46 48.44 31.53 -14.53
CA GLN A 46 47.97 32.35 -13.42
C GLN A 46 46.69 31.76 -12.81
N GLY A 47 46.85 31.00 -11.72
CA GLY A 47 45.72 30.39 -10.99
C GLY A 47 45.12 29.11 -11.64
N PHE A 48 45.77 28.56 -12.67
CA PHE A 48 45.37 27.29 -13.31
C PHE A 48 46.59 26.48 -13.73
N GLY A 49 46.36 25.18 -14.03
CA GLY A 49 47.37 24.24 -14.53
C GLY A 49 47.52 23.00 -13.68
N GLY A 50 48.43 22.14 -14.07
CA GLY A 50 48.74 20.89 -13.32
C GLY A 50 49.79 21.14 -12.24
N VAL A 51 49.54 20.69 -11.02
CA VAL A 51 50.49 20.78 -9.92
C VAL A 51 50.80 19.37 -9.41
N GLN A 52 52.06 18.95 -9.52
CA GLN A 52 52.54 17.63 -9.08
C GLN A 52 53.88 17.80 -8.39
N ILE A 53 53.88 18.00 -7.10
CA ILE A 53 55.09 18.19 -6.33
C ILE A 53 55.88 16.86 -6.21
N PRO A 54 57.16 16.81 -6.63
CA PRO A 54 58.02 15.65 -6.36
C PRO A 54 58.11 15.37 -4.87
N ARG A 55 58.12 14.11 -4.49
CA ARG A 55 58.24 13.70 -3.09
C ARG A 55 59.67 13.50 -2.67
N VAL A 56 59.93 13.54 -1.37
CA VAL A 56 61.22 13.18 -0.82
C VAL A 56 61.56 11.73 -1.18
N GLY A 57 62.72 11.53 -1.78
CA GLY A 57 63.15 10.24 -2.35
C GLY A 57 62.96 10.12 -3.86
N ASP A 58 62.09 10.94 -4.49
CA ASP A 58 61.91 10.90 -5.95
C ASP A 58 63.21 11.33 -6.67
N GLU A 59 63.54 10.66 -7.75
CA GLU A 59 64.59 11.03 -8.69
C GLU A 59 64.05 12.01 -9.73
N VAL A 60 64.73 13.15 -9.87
CA VAL A 60 64.32 14.24 -10.75
C VAL A 60 65.39 14.59 -11.77
N VAL A 61 64.96 14.91 -12.98
CA VAL A 61 65.88 15.41 -14.02
C VAL A 61 66.04 16.90 -13.81
N VAL A 62 67.31 17.35 -13.62
CA VAL A 62 67.65 18.72 -13.42
C VAL A 62 68.38 19.23 -14.65
N ASP A 63 67.91 20.31 -15.20
CA ASP A 63 68.59 21.07 -16.27
C ASP A 63 69.05 22.43 -15.70
N PHE A 64 69.97 23.11 -16.37
CA PHE A 64 70.55 24.40 -15.99
C PHE A 64 70.26 25.46 -17.08
N ILE A 65 69.56 26.52 -16.72
CA ILE A 65 69.20 27.56 -17.66
C ILE A 65 70.42 28.21 -18.24
N ASN A 66 70.62 28.14 -19.58
CA ASN A 66 71.80 28.61 -20.31
C ASN A 66 73.10 27.93 -19.86
N GLY A 67 73.04 26.72 -19.28
CA GLY A 67 74.21 26.00 -18.74
C GLY A 67 74.74 26.59 -17.42
N ASP A 68 74.03 27.50 -16.79
CA ASP A 68 74.45 28.16 -15.57
C ASP A 68 74.12 27.28 -14.32
N PRO A 69 75.15 26.76 -13.59
CA PRO A 69 74.93 25.91 -12.43
C PRO A 69 74.13 26.57 -11.29
N ASP A 70 74.10 27.89 -11.23
CA ASP A 70 73.34 28.65 -10.22
C ASP A 70 71.85 28.79 -10.58
N ARG A 71 71.46 28.27 -11.76
CA ARG A 71 70.10 28.40 -12.27
C ARG A 71 69.46 27.05 -12.59
N PRO A 72 69.37 26.14 -11.64
CA PRO A 72 68.76 24.80 -11.83
C PRO A 72 67.26 24.92 -12.02
N ILE A 73 66.71 24.00 -12.82
CA ILE A 73 65.29 23.80 -13.02
C ILE A 73 65.02 22.27 -13.20
N ILE A 74 64.01 21.78 -12.50
CA ILE A 74 63.55 20.41 -12.70
C ILE A 74 62.62 20.33 -13.91
N THR A 75 62.97 19.50 -14.87
CA THR A 75 62.28 19.34 -16.16
C THR A 75 61.50 18.02 -16.23
N GLY A 76 61.80 17.03 -15.35
CA GLY A 76 61.15 15.72 -15.39
C GLY A 76 61.44 14.89 -14.15
N ARG A 77 60.97 13.66 -14.18
CA ARG A 77 61.13 12.63 -13.17
C ARG A 77 61.43 11.32 -13.84
N VAL A 78 62.13 10.41 -13.18
CA VAL A 78 62.40 9.06 -13.67
C VAL A 78 62.07 8.06 -12.55
N TYR A 79 61.61 6.90 -12.97
CA TYR A 79 61.50 5.76 -12.05
C TYR A 79 62.84 5.09 -11.89
N ASN A 80 63.07 4.46 -10.73
CA ASN A 80 64.25 3.69 -10.43
C ASN A 80 63.89 2.51 -9.53
N GLU A 81 64.88 1.68 -9.18
CA GLU A 81 64.67 0.50 -8.32
C GLU A 81 64.03 0.81 -6.97
N ALA A 82 64.30 1.97 -6.37
CA ALA A 82 63.71 2.42 -5.12
C ALA A 82 62.31 3.07 -5.32
N SER A 83 61.99 3.49 -6.53
CA SER A 83 60.73 4.18 -6.84
C SER A 83 60.19 3.63 -8.15
N MET A 84 59.55 2.46 -8.11
CA MET A 84 58.97 1.77 -9.26
C MET A 84 57.66 2.40 -9.74
N PRO A 85 57.31 2.19 -11.03
CA PRO A 85 56.01 2.60 -11.56
C PRO A 85 54.83 2.05 -10.76
N PRO A 86 53.66 2.68 -10.83
CA PRO A 86 52.47 2.25 -10.08
C PRO A 86 51.85 0.95 -10.58
N TRP A 87 52.19 0.52 -11.80
CA TRP A 87 51.71 -0.70 -12.43
C TRP A 87 52.85 -1.62 -12.76
N ASP A 88 52.58 -2.93 -12.87
CA ASP A 88 53.59 -3.97 -13.09
C ASP A 88 54.01 -4.01 -14.57
N LEU A 89 55.10 -3.34 -14.85
CA LEU A 89 55.69 -3.34 -16.20
C LEU A 89 56.67 -4.53 -16.37
N PRO A 90 56.72 -5.16 -17.54
CA PRO A 90 56.01 -4.81 -18.78
C PRO A 90 54.62 -5.40 -18.92
N GLY A 91 54.06 -6.10 -17.93
CA GLY A 91 52.78 -6.79 -17.99
C GLY A 91 51.60 -5.85 -18.25
N ASP A 92 51.57 -4.70 -17.63
CA ASP A 92 50.56 -3.66 -17.74
C ASP A 92 50.96 -2.54 -18.74
N ALA A 93 51.73 -2.83 -19.77
CA ALA A 93 52.20 -1.82 -20.71
C ALA A 93 51.10 -1.08 -21.50
N THR A 94 49.89 -1.67 -21.56
CA THR A 94 48.70 -1.04 -22.16
C THR A 94 47.96 -0.08 -21.22
N ARG A 95 48.40 0.01 -19.96
CA ARG A 95 47.77 0.89 -18.95
C ARG A 95 48.43 2.25 -18.94
N MET A 96 47.63 3.31 -18.99
CA MET A 96 48.03 4.72 -18.91
C MET A 96 47.18 5.48 -17.88
N GLY A 97 47.80 6.32 -17.05
CA GLY A 97 47.05 7.17 -16.15
C GLY A 97 47.85 7.73 -15.00
N PHE A 98 47.13 8.14 -13.97
CA PHE A 98 47.69 8.75 -12.77
C PHE A 98 47.26 7.98 -11.52
N MET A 99 48.21 7.75 -10.62
CA MET A 99 47.95 7.19 -9.29
C MET A 99 48.60 8.10 -8.26
N THR A 100 47.82 8.54 -7.29
CA THR A 100 48.28 9.33 -6.15
C THR A 100 48.61 8.41 -4.99
N ARG A 101 49.13 8.97 -3.93
CA ARG A 101 49.33 8.28 -2.64
C ARG A 101 49.00 9.24 -1.50
N SER A 102 48.23 8.81 -0.53
CA SER A 102 47.98 9.61 0.67
C SER A 102 49.31 10.02 1.32
N LYS A 103 49.43 11.24 1.86
CA LYS A 103 50.62 11.66 2.59
C LYS A 103 50.83 10.71 3.76
N ASP A 104 52.04 10.18 3.85
CA ASP A 104 52.45 9.24 4.90
C ASP A 104 51.61 7.96 5.00
N GLY A 105 50.78 7.66 3.98
CA GLY A 105 49.92 6.49 3.91
C GLY A 105 50.61 5.25 3.36
N HIS A 106 49.94 4.11 3.51
CA HIS A 106 50.34 2.84 2.92
C HIS A 106 50.27 2.88 1.38
N GLN A 107 50.98 1.95 0.71
CA GLN A 107 50.99 1.87 -0.76
C GLN A 107 49.59 1.70 -1.38
N ALA A 108 48.67 1.06 -0.67
CA ALA A 108 47.31 0.86 -1.10
C ALA A 108 46.42 2.10 -0.97
N ASN A 109 46.84 3.12 -0.18
CA ASN A 109 46.05 4.34 0.01
C ASN A 109 46.25 5.32 -1.15
N ALA A 110 45.50 5.18 -2.18
CA ALA A 110 45.67 5.90 -3.45
C ALA A 110 44.34 6.28 -4.10
N SER A 111 44.29 7.47 -4.69
CA SER A 111 43.27 7.80 -5.67
C SER A 111 43.90 7.69 -7.05
N TYR A 112 43.12 7.19 -8.03
CA TYR A 112 43.66 7.01 -9.37
C TYR A 112 42.61 7.27 -10.47
N LEU A 113 43.14 7.56 -11.65
CA LEU A 113 42.43 7.59 -12.91
C LEU A 113 43.34 6.92 -13.94
N PHE A 114 42.91 5.83 -14.55
CA PHE A 114 43.67 5.17 -15.61
C PHE A 114 42.78 4.64 -16.72
N PHE A 115 43.41 4.51 -17.88
CA PHE A 115 42.87 3.84 -19.06
C PHE A 115 43.59 2.50 -19.21
N GLU A 116 42.86 1.46 -19.57
CA GLU A 116 43.39 0.19 -20.03
C GLU A 116 43.02 0.02 -21.51
N ASP A 117 44.02 -0.10 -22.39
CA ASP A 117 43.85 -0.18 -23.85
C ASP A 117 44.03 -1.60 -24.36
N LYS A 118 43.99 -2.60 -23.53
CA LYS A 118 44.07 -4.00 -23.93
C LYS A 118 42.85 -4.39 -24.71
N PRO A 119 42.98 -4.89 -25.99
CA PRO A 119 41.87 -5.29 -26.83
C PRO A 119 40.92 -6.30 -26.15
N GLY A 120 39.62 -5.95 -26.08
CA GLY A 120 38.58 -6.74 -25.40
C GLY A 120 38.58 -6.60 -23.88
N GLY A 121 39.40 -5.71 -23.32
CA GLY A 121 39.48 -5.41 -21.90
C GLY A 121 39.62 -3.91 -21.64
N GLU A 122 39.22 -3.09 -22.59
CA GLU A 122 39.29 -1.64 -22.52
C GLU A 122 38.50 -1.11 -21.32
N LEU A 123 39.12 -0.20 -20.55
CA LEU A 123 38.54 0.28 -19.31
C LEU A 123 38.98 1.70 -18.99
N LEU A 124 38.06 2.56 -18.60
CA LEU A 124 38.34 3.77 -17.81
C LEU A 124 38.01 3.50 -16.36
N ASN A 125 38.98 3.56 -15.48
CA ASN A 125 38.78 3.35 -14.05
C ASN A 125 39.10 4.61 -13.24
N MET A 126 38.16 5.02 -12.40
CA MET A 126 38.29 6.13 -11.46
C MET A 126 38.07 5.62 -10.05
N HIS A 127 39.00 5.92 -9.16
CA HIS A 127 38.89 5.56 -7.74
C HIS A 127 39.28 6.75 -6.86
N ALA A 128 38.48 6.98 -5.84
CA ALA A 128 38.76 7.92 -4.75
C ALA A 128 38.99 7.14 -3.46
N GLU A 129 40.14 7.34 -2.84
CA GLU A 129 40.50 6.69 -1.56
C GLU A 129 39.47 6.96 -0.45
N LYS A 130 38.84 8.11 -0.45
CA LYS A 130 37.87 8.50 0.56
C LYS A 130 36.61 9.11 -0.05
N ASP A 131 36.68 10.36 -0.42
CA ASP A 131 35.53 11.14 -0.85
C ASP A 131 35.68 11.52 -2.32
N MET A 132 34.57 11.51 -3.09
CA MET A 132 34.53 11.94 -4.49
C MET A 132 33.42 12.98 -4.64
N ASN A 133 33.75 14.17 -5.09
CA ASN A 133 32.80 15.25 -5.41
C ASN A 133 32.79 15.52 -6.91
N ILE A 134 31.61 15.55 -7.51
CA ILE A 134 31.40 15.92 -8.91
C ILE A 134 30.40 17.08 -8.92
N SER A 135 30.82 18.24 -9.44
CA SER A 135 29.96 19.42 -9.62
C SER A 135 29.89 19.75 -11.10
N VAL A 136 28.70 20.04 -11.60
CA VAL A 136 28.44 20.40 -13.00
C VAL A 136 27.54 21.62 -13.01
N GLU A 137 28.03 22.72 -13.58
CA GLU A 137 27.34 24.02 -13.57
C GLU A 137 26.08 24.05 -14.45
N ASN A 138 25.97 23.18 -15.44
CA ASN A 138 24.83 23.14 -16.35
C ASN A 138 24.32 21.70 -16.50
N ASP A 139 24.63 21.01 -17.55
CA ASP A 139 24.04 19.71 -17.88
C ASP A 139 25.02 18.56 -17.68
N LYS A 140 24.53 17.44 -17.18
CA LYS A 140 25.23 16.16 -17.15
C LYS A 140 24.45 15.11 -17.92
N THR A 141 25.04 14.56 -18.96
CA THR A 141 24.48 13.47 -19.74
C THR A 141 25.28 12.19 -19.52
N VAL A 142 24.58 11.08 -19.32
CA VAL A 142 25.18 9.73 -19.20
C VAL A 142 24.46 8.80 -20.16
N ALA A 143 25.17 8.23 -21.12
CA ALA A 143 24.68 7.21 -22.04
C ALA A 143 25.45 5.91 -21.82
N ILE A 144 24.75 4.79 -21.67
CA ILE A 144 25.33 3.45 -21.42
C ILE A 144 24.61 2.46 -22.32
N ASP A 145 25.33 1.87 -23.26
CA ASP A 145 24.76 0.88 -24.18
C ASP A 145 24.52 -0.48 -23.52
N GLY A 146 25.33 -0.81 -22.53
CA GLY A 146 25.21 -2.03 -21.74
C GLY A 146 24.45 -1.85 -20.43
N SER A 147 24.99 -2.36 -19.35
CA SER A 147 24.38 -2.37 -18.02
C SER A 147 24.97 -1.30 -17.10
N ARG A 148 24.15 -0.74 -16.24
CA ARG A 148 24.58 0.09 -15.13
C ARG A 148 24.32 -0.62 -13.79
N THR A 149 25.35 -0.72 -12.96
CA THR A 149 25.25 -1.19 -11.57
C THR A 149 25.62 -0.05 -10.62
N THR A 150 24.83 0.15 -9.59
CA THR A 150 25.11 1.11 -8.52
C THR A 150 24.96 0.40 -7.19
N THR A 151 26.02 0.42 -6.37
CA THR A 151 26.02 -0.16 -5.02
C THR A 151 26.33 0.93 -4.01
N ILE A 152 25.48 1.13 -3.03
CA ILE A 152 25.63 2.15 -1.99
C ILE A 152 25.54 1.44 -0.64
N GLY A 153 26.63 1.52 0.15
CA GLY A 153 26.72 0.79 1.40
C GLY A 153 26.02 1.46 2.59
N LYS A 154 25.57 2.70 2.44
CA LYS A 154 24.90 3.45 3.51
C LYS A 154 23.66 4.14 2.97
N GLU A 155 23.66 5.44 2.82
CA GLU A 155 22.52 6.27 2.46
C GLU A 155 22.64 6.79 1.02
N GLN A 156 21.51 6.88 0.35
CA GLN A 156 21.37 7.59 -0.92
C GLN A 156 20.33 8.68 -0.74
N ASN A 157 20.68 9.89 -1.18
CA ASN A 157 19.78 11.03 -1.21
C ASN A 157 19.76 11.61 -2.64
N ASP A 158 18.59 11.62 -3.25
CA ASP A 158 18.36 12.20 -4.58
C ASP A 158 17.32 13.31 -4.44
N GLU A 159 17.72 14.54 -4.74
CA GLU A 159 16.83 15.71 -4.74
C GLU A 159 16.70 16.26 -6.16
N VAL A 160 15.46 16.38 -6.64
CA VAL A 160 15.13 16.94 -7.96
C VAL A 160 14.12 18.05 -7.76
N THR A 161 14.53 19.26 -8.04
CA THR A 161 13.67 20.46 -7.89
C THR A 161 12.60 20.55 -8.99
N GLY A 162 12.90 20.06 -10.18
CA GLY A 162 11.97 20.04 -11.31
C GLY A 162 11.32 18.67 -11.51
N ASP A 163 10.86 18.41 -12.72
CA ASP A 163 10.24 17.15 -13.09
C ASP A 163 11.26 16.00 -13.17
N ALA A 164 10.89 14.83 -12.66
CA ALA A 164 11.66 13.59 -12.81
C ALA A 164 10.86 12.55 -13.61
N THR A 165 11.44 12.07 -14.71
CA THR A 165 10.80 11.05 -15.55
C THR A 165 11.62 9.76 -15.56
N PHE A 166 10.94 8.63 -15.27
CA PHE A 166 11.50 7.29 -15.34
C PHE A 166 10.73 6.45 -16.35
N HIS A 167 11.38 6.00 -17.41
CA HIS A 167 10.79 5.15 -18.42
C HIS A 167 11.47 3.78 -18.49
N TYR A 168 10.77 2.72 -18.08
CA TYR A 168 11.24 1.34 -18.13
C TYR A 168 10.49 0.58 -19.23
N LYS A 169 11.17 0.20 -20.29
CA LYS A 169 10.57 -0.57 -21.40
C LYS A 169 10.20 -2.00 -20.98
N GLN A 170 10.80 -2.51 -19.95
CA GLN A 170 10.58 -3.87 -19.45
C GLN A 170 10.23 -3.85 -17.95
N LYS A 171 10.53 -4.90 -17.24
CA LYS A 171 10.23 -5.10 -15.83
C LYS A 171 11.07 -4.17 -14.95
N ARG A 172 10.42 -3.49 -14.04
CA ARG A 172 11.04 -2.85 -12.86
C ARG A 172 10.71 -3.67 -11.61
N THR A 173 11.72 -3.99 -10.82
CA THR A 173 11.55 -4.63 -9.50
C THR A 173 12.07 -3.69 -8.42
N ILE A 174 11.31 -3.50 -7.37
CA ILE A 174 11.70 -2.78 -6.17
C ILE A 174 11.54 -3.74 -5.01
N THR A 175 12.58 -3.92 -4.21
CA THR A 175 12.55 -4.69 -2.97
C THR A 175 12.98 -3.77 -1.84
N VAL A 176 12.17 -3.69 -0.81
CA VAL A 176 12.43 -2.89 0.39
C VAL A 176 12.24 -3.80 1.59
N ASP A 177 13.31 -4.08 2.31
CA ASP A 177 13.30 -5.06 3.41
C ASP A 177 12.60 -4.54 4.67
N GLN A 178 12.49 -3.22 4.82
CA GLN A 178 11.85 -2.60 5.98
C GLN A 178 10.59 -1.82 5.57
N LEU A 179 10.65 -0.50 5.50
CA LEU A 179 9.53 0.37 5.22
C LEU A 179 9.76 1.19 3.95
N GLU A 180 8.80 1.15 3.03
CA GLU A 180 8.70 2.13 1.96
C GLU A 180 7.65 3.19 2.35
N SER A 181 8.04 4.47 2.38
CA SER A 181 7.14 5.59 2.63
C SER A 181 7.04 6.48 1.39
N LYS A 182 5.82 6.85 1.01
CA LYS A 182 5.54 7.73 -0.13
C LYS A 182 4.62 8.86 0.31
N ASN A 183 5.05 10.10 0.10
CA ASN A 183 4.26 11.29 0.39
C ASN A 183 3.99 12.06 -0.91
N PHE A 184 2.73 12.31 -1.23
CA PHE A 184 2.28 13.07 -2.39
C PHE A 184 1.47 14.26 -1.91
N ASN A 185 2.07 15.44 -1.90
CA ASN A 185 1.42 16.66 -1.39
C ASN A 185 0.28 17.16 -2.30
N ASN A 186 0.37 16.90 -3.59
CA ASN A 186 -0.59 17.37 -4.59
C ASN A 186 -1.35 16.25 -5.30
N GLY A 187 -1.26 15.01 -4.81
CA GLY A 187 -1.98 13.86 -5.34
C GLY A 187 -1.12 12.85 -6.07
N GLU A 188 -1.68 11.68 -6.26
CA GLU A 188 -1.10 10.56 -7.01
C GLU A 188 -2.07 10.12 -8.10
N SER A 189 -1.58 9.85 -9.29
CA SER A 189 -2.33 9.21 -10.36
C SER A 189 -1.69 7.90 -10.79
N VAL A 190 -2.42 6.79 -10.69
CA VAL A 190 -1.95 5.47 -11.08
C VAL A 190 -2.83 4.91 -12.19
N LYS A 191 -2.25 4.68 -13.37
CA LYS A 191 -2.94 4.01 -14.50
C LYS A 191 -2.31 2.65 -14.76
N VAL A 192 -3.09 1.59 -14.63
CA VAL A 192 -2.63 0.21 -14.87
C VAL A 192 -3.48 -0.42 -15.97
N LYS A 193 -2.85 -0.83 -17.07
CA LYS A 193 -3.56 -1.38 -18.23
C LYS A 193 -3.98 -2.85 -18.05
N ASN A 194 -3.10 -3.69 -17.48
CA ASN A 194 -3.27 -5.16 -17.50
C ASN A 194 -3.54 -5.76 -16.11
N GLY A 195 -3.98 -4.93 -15.18
CA GLY A 195 -4.34 -5.36 -13.83
C GLY A 195 -3.30 -5.05 -12.76
N ARG A 196 -3.76 -5.00 -11.52
CA ARG A 196 -2.96 -4.77 -10.32
C ARG A 196 -3.24 -5.88 -9.32
N LYS A 197 -2.20 -6.49 -8.78
CA LYS A 197 -2.29 -7.46 -7.69
C LYS A 197 -1.59 -6.90 -6.45
N THR A 198 -2.29 -6.89 -5.34
CA THR A 198 -1.72 -6.52 -4.03
C THR A 198 -1.89 -7.72 -3.09
N ILE A 199 -0.81 -8.14 -2.44
CA ILE A 199 -0.82 -9.20 -1.44
C ILE A 199 -0.21 -8.63 -0.17
N ILE A 200 -0.93 -8.72 0.93
CA ILE A 200 -0.46 -8.37 2.27
C ILE A 200 -0.52 -9.66 3.09
N SER A 201 0.63 -10.23 3.39
CA SER A 201 0.73 -11.56 4.03
C SER A 201 0.54 -11.50 5.55
N SER A 202 0.84 -10.35 6.16
CA SER A 202 0.67 -10.12 7.59
C SER A 202 0.52 -8.62 7.88
N GLY A 203 0.08 -8.27 9.08
CA GLY A 203 -0.03 -6.89 9.55
C GLY A 203 -1.37 -6.21 9.23
N GLY A 204 -1.87 -6.34 8.04
CA GLY A 204 -3.13 -5.71 7.62
C GLY A 204 -2.96 -4.53 6.66
N SER A 205 -4.08 -3.94 6.27
CA SER A 205 -4.16 -2.75 5.42
C SER A 205 -5.05 -1.72 6.06
N HIS A 206 -4.55 -0.50 6.21
CA HIS A 206 -5.32 0.65 6.66
C HIS A 206 -5.49 1.63 5.50
N SER A 207 -6.70 2.14 5.32
CA SER A 207 -7.01 3.17 4.33
C SER A 207 -7.92 4.22 4.96
N GLU A 208 -7.46 5.44 5.06
CA GLU A 208 -8.22 6.59 5.54
C GLU A 208 -8.42 7.59 4.40
N VAL A 209 -9.63 8.06 4.23
CA VAL A 209 -10.00 9.05 3.22
C VAL A 209 -10.86 10.11 3.89
N THR A 210 -10.36 11.33 4.00
CA THR A 210 -11.07 12.44 4.63
C THR A 210 -12.15 13.05 3.72
N GLY A 211 -12.00 12.90 2.41
CA GLY A 211 -12.97 13.35 1.41
C GLY A 211 -13.81 12.21 0.83
N ASP A 212 -14.29 12.39 -0.38
CA ASP A 212 -15.09 11.42 -1.09
C ASP A 212 -14.24 10.24 -1.59
N LYS A 213 -14.78 9.03 -1.46
CA LYS A 213 -14.23 7.82 -2.07
C LYS A 213 -15.17 7.32 -3.16
N PHE A 214 -14.73 7.35 -4.39
CA PHE A 214 -15.48 6.85 -5.54
C PHE A 214 -14.88 5.53 -6.05
N LEU A 215 -15.72 4.51 -6.21
CA LEU A 215 -15.34 3.23 -6.83
C LEU A 215 -16.31 2.91 -7.96
N LYS A 216 -15.81 2.85 -9.19
CA LYS A 216 -16.54 2.37 -10.35
C LYS A 216 -15.94 1.04 -10.82
N LEU A 217 -16.78 0.03 -10.96
CA LEU A 217 -16.42 -1.29 -11.47
C LEU A 217 -17.39 -1.64 -12.60
N ASP A 218 -16.85 -1.92 -13.76
CA ASP A 218 -17.64 -2.38 -14.91
C ASP A 218 -17.68 -3.92 -15.02
N GLY A 219 -17.07 -4.61 -14.07
CA GLY A 219 -16.99 -6.07 -14.01
C GLY A 219 -17.45 -6.64 -12.67
N HIS A 220 -17.00 -7.84 -12.37
CA HIS A 220 -17.36 -8.56 -11.15
C HIS A 220 -16.58 -8.05 -9.94
N PHE A 221 -17.27 -7.82 -8.83
CA PHE A 221 -16.67 -7.56 -7.52
C PHE A 221 -16.88 -8.74 -6.58
N SER A 222 -15.82 -9.33 -6.09
CA SER A 222 -15.87 -10.40 -5.10
C SER A 222 -15.14 -9.98 -3.83
N ARG A 223 -15.78 -10.16 -2.68
CA ARG A 223 -15.21 -9.91 -1.35
C ARG A 223 -15.38 -11.16 -0.50
N LYS A 224 -14.29 -11.69 0.03
CA LYS A 224 -14.30 -12.80 0.97
C LYS A 224 -13.61 -12.41 2.26
N ILE A 225 -14.31 -12.50 3.37
CA ILE A 225 -13.82 -12.17 4.70
C ILE A 225 -13.96 -13.41 5.57
N SER A 226 -12.87 -13.85 6.18
CA SER A 226 -12.88 -15.03 7.09
C SER A 226 -13.12 -14.65 8.55
N GLY A 227 -12.97 -13.39 8.89
CA GLY A 227 -13.25 -12.82 10.20
C GLY A 227 -14.50 -11.96 10.20
N ASN A 228 -14.54 -11.00 11.09
CA ASN A 228 -15.65 -10.04 11.19
C ASN A 228 -15.61 -9.01 10.07
N ASP A 229 -16.81 -8.56 9.68
CA ASP A 229 -17.03 -7.43 8.78
C ASP A 229 -17.92 -6.42 9.50
N GLU A 230 -17.38 -5.24 9.79
CA GLU A 230 -18.08 -4.17 10.51
C GLU A 230 -18.19 -2.94 9.62
N GLU A 231 -19.40 -2.42 9.51
CA GLU A 231 -19.68 -1.18 8.76
C GLU A 231 -20.43 -0.20 9.68
N HIS A 232 -19.91 1.01 9.83
CA HIS A 232 -20.54 2.09 10.56
C HIS A 232 -20.75 3.31 9.64
N ILE A 233 -22.02 3.67 9.40
CA ILE A 233 -22.39 4.80 8.55
C ILE A 233 -23.17 5.82 9.40
N LYS A 234 -22.61 7.01 9.56
CA LYS A 234 -23.29 8.10 10.28
C LYS A 234 -24.42 8.76 9.48
N GLY A 235 -24.35 8.67 8.18
CA GLY A 235 -25.34 9.21 7.26
C GLY A 235 -26.33 8.15 6.77
N SER A 236 -26.75 8.26 5.54
CA SER A 236 -27.64 7.31 4.88
C SER A 236 -26.88 6.31 4.02
N ARG A 237 -27.41 5.11 3.87
CA ARG A 237 -26.96 4.11 2.90
C ARG A 237 -28.07 3.89 1.88
N ALA A 238 -27.74 3.99 0.59
CA ALA A 238 -28.63 3.60 -0.49
C ALA A 238 -27.97 2.48 -1.31
N ALA A 239 -28.73 1.48 -1.70
CA ALA A 239 -28.31 0.42 -2.60
C ALA A 239 -29.39 0.18 -3.65
N THR A 240 -29.01 0.12 -4.92
CA THR A 240 -29.89 -0.27 -6.03
C THR A 240 -29.27 -1.51 -6.67
N ILE A 241 -30.07 -2.57 -6.81
CA ILE A 241 -29.66 -3.87 -7.36
C ILE A 241 -30.68 -4.26 -8.42
N ASP A 242 -30.25 -4.30 -9.66
CA ASP A 242 -31.18 -4.48 -10.80
C ASP A 242 -31.65 -5.93 -10.97
N ASN A 243 -30.80 -6.91 -10.64
CA ASN A 243 -31.08 -8.32 -10.99
C ASN A 243 -31.30 -9.25 -9.79
N GLY A 244 -31.23 -8.75 -8.59
CA GLY A 244 -31.52 -9.51 -7.37
C GLY A 244 -30.41 -9.48 -6.33
N ASP A 245 -30.80 -9.70 -5.09
CA ASP A 245 -29.93 -9.77 -3.90
C ASP A 245 -30.26 -11.06 -3.14
N THR A 246 -29.23 -11.71 -2.61
CA THR A 246 -29.39 -12.91 -1.80
C THR A 246 -28.53 -12.81 -0.56
N LEU A 247 -29.14 -12.88 0.61
CA LEU A 247 -28.47 -13.00 1.90
C LEU A 247 -28.64 -14.42 2.44
N THR A 248 -27.57 -15.17 2.61
CA THR A 248 -27.56 -16.50 3.23
C THR A 248 -26.72 -16.46 4.51
N ILE A 249 -27.33 -16.83 5.63
CA ILE A 249 -26.68 -16.96 6.92
C ILE A 249 -26.77 -18.41 7.34
N THR A 250 -25.65 -19.14 7.32
CA THR A 250 -25.64 -20.58 7.60
C THR A 250 -25.63 -20.93 9.08
N ASN A 251 -25.00 -20.07 9.89
CA ASN A 251 -24.95 -20.25 11.34
C ASN A 251 -25.18 -18.90 12.03
N GLY A 252 -25.93 -18.89 13.12
CA GLY A 252 -26.29 -17.68 13.83
C GLY A 252 -27.64 -17.12 13.38
N GLY A 253 -27.83 -15.83 13.45
CA GLY A 253 -29.08 -15.16 13.14
C GLY A 253 -28.88 -13.80 12.47
N LEU A 254 -29.94 -13.25 11.93
CA LEU A 254 -30.03 -11.88 11.45
C LEU A 254 -30.82 -11.05 12.47
N ASN A 255 -30.18 -10.04 13.04
CA ASN A 255 -30.82 -9.02 13.87
C ASN A 255 -30.96 -7.71 13.10
N VAL A 256 -32.18 -7.24 12.93
CA VAL A 256 -32.47 -5.93 12.32
C VAL A 256 -33.17 -5.06 13.34
N ASN A 257 -32.47 -4.05 13.87
CA ASN A 257 -33.02 -3.08 14.80
C ASN A 257 -33.21 -1.73 14.08
N VAL A 258 -34.43 -1.28 13.97
CA VAL A 258 -34.78 -0.02 13.32
C VAL A 258 -35.46 0.90 14.32
N ASN A 259 -34.83 2.02 14.62
CA ASN A 259 -35.44 3.06 15.46
C ASN A 259 -36.20 4.04 14.57
N GLY A 260 -37.27 3.59 13.97
CA GLY A 260 -38.09 4.35 13.03
C GLY A 260 -38.98 3.43 12.20
N LEU A 261 -39.36 3.86 11.02
CA LEU A 261 -40.15 3.06 10.11
C LEU A 261 -39.31 2.04 9.39
N TRP A 262 -39.68 0.75 9.51
CA TRP A 262 -39.21 -0.28 8.56
C TRP A 262 -40.31 -0.54 7.54
N HIS A 263 -40.05 -0.14 6.31
CA HIS A 263 -40.93 -0.36 5.18
C HIS A 263 -40.35 -1.40 4.23
N GLN A 264 -41.15 -2.44 3.92
CA GLN A 264 -40.82 -3.44 2.92
C GLN A 264 -41.93 -3.50 1.91
N SER A 265 -41.63 -3.39 0.62
CA SER A 265 -42.57 -3.49 -0.48
C SER A 265 -42.07 -4.46 -1.52
N ALA A 266 -42.94 -5.32 -2.03
CA ALA A 266 -42.60 -6.29 -3.08
C ALA A 266 -43.82 -6.44 -4.00
N THR A 267 -43.60 -6.31 -5.31
CA THR A 267 -44.68 -6.41 -6.32
C THR A 267 -45.12 -7.84 -6.55
N ALA A 268 -44.24 -8.82 -6.38
CA ALA A 268 -44.52 -10.25 -6.58
C ALA A 268 -44.87 -11.00 -5.29
N GLY A 269 -44.74 -10.36 -4.14
CA GLY A 269 -45.07 -10.95 -2.85
C GLY A 269 -43.87 -11.03 -1.90
N VAL A 270 -44.18 -11.27 -0.63
CA VAL A 270 -43.21 -11.49 0.47
C VAL A 270 -43.49 -12.87 1.06
N LYS A 271 -42.52 -13.76 1.09
CA LYS A 271 -42.60 -15.07 1.69
C LYS A 271 -41.75 -15.13 2.93
N ILE A 272 -42.34 -15.54 4.05
CA ILE A 272 -41.64 -15.74 5.32
C ILE A 272 -41.93 -17.18 5.76
N GLU A 273 -40.88 -17.99 5.87
CA GLU A 273 -40.98 -19.38 6.28
C GLU A 273 -40.02 -19.69 7.44
N SER A 274 -40.47 -20.47 8.39
CA SER A 274 -39.65 -20.99 9.48
C SER A 274 -40.10 -22.38 9.82
N PRO A 275 -39.19 -23.32 10.08
CA PRO A 275 -39.55 -24.65 10.65
C PRO A 275 -39.93 -24.56 12.12
N GLN A 276 -39.74 -23.38 12.74
CA GLN A 276 -40.11 -23.10 14.11
C GLN A 276 -41.10 -21.93 14.16
N ASP A 277 -41.22 -21.27 15.29
CA ASP A 277 -42.17 -20.19 15.48
C ASP A 277 -41.82 -18.94 14.66
N ILE A 278 -42.85 -18.31 14.12
CA ILE A 278 -42.81 -16.94 13.61
C ILE A 278 -43.62 -16.07 14.56
N THR A 279 -42.94 -15.20 15.29
CA THR A 279 -43.58 -14.31 16.26
C THR A 279 -43.67 -12.90 15.69
N ILE A 280 -44.91 -12.39 15.57
CA ILE A 280 -45.17 -10.98 15.22
C ILE A 280 -45.82 -10.35 16.43
N LYS A 281 -45.17 -9.37 17.04
CA LYS A 281 -45.65 -8.69 18.26
C LYS A 281 -45.64 -7.17 18.07
N SER A 282 -46.72 -6.55 18.42
CA SER A 282 -46.85 -5.09 18.47
C SER A 282 -47.47 -4.69 19.80
N SER A 283 -47.00 -3.60 20.40
CA SER A 283 -47.61 -3.03 21.62
C SER A 283 -48.90 -2.26 21.33
N THR A 284 -49.15 -1.93 20.09
CA THR A 284 -50.32 -1.15 19.67
C THR A 284 -51.25 -1.93 18.77
N LYS A 285 -50.83 -2.28 17.60
CA LYS A 285 -51.71 -2.95 16.61
C LYS A 285 -50.86 -3.72 15.59
N VAL A 286 -51.30 -4.91 15.24
CA VAL A 286 -50.91 -5.63 14.01
C VAL A 286 -52.10 -5.51 13.04
N PHE A 287 -51.87 -4.88 11.91
CA PHE A 287 -52.88 -4.69 10.86
C PHE A 287 -52.51 -5.52 9.63
N ILE A 288 -53.45 -6.36 9.17
CA ILE A 288 -53.33 -7.14 7.98
C ILE A 288 -54.48 -6.75 7.07
N ASP A 289 -54.16 -6.10 5.96
CA ASP A 289 -55.12 -5.73 4.94
C ASP A 289 -54.91 -6.58 3.71
N SER A 290 -55.80 -7.48 3.46
CA SER A 290 -55.76 -8.44 2.35
C SER A 290 -57.16 -8.82 1.92
N PRO A 291 -57.44 -8.89 0.59
CA PRO A 291 -58.71 -9.36 0.09
C PRO A 291 -59.00 -10.82 0.51
N VAL A 292 -57.97 -11.60 0.71
CA VAL A 292 -58.05 -12.99 1.18
C VAL A 292 -57.04 -13.22 2.25
N PHE A 293 -57.46 -13.70 3.38
CA PHE A 293 -56.60 -14.15 4.47
C PHE A 293 -56.83 -15.65 4.70
N GLU A 294 -55.87 -16.48 4.33
CA GLU A 294 -55.93 -17.90 4.53
C GLU A 294 -55.03 -18.30 5.71
N ARG A 295 -55.56 -19.14 6.57
CA ARG A 295 -54.83 -19.77 7.67
C ARG A 295 -54.97 -21.28 7.54
N ASN A 296 -53.88 -21.96 7.44
CA ASN A 296 -53.82 -23.43 7.37
C ASN A 296 -53.07 -23.99 8.60
N ASP A 297 -53.85 -24.48 9.56
CA ASP A 297 -53.31 -24.98 10.79
C ASP A 297 -53.29 -26.55 10.82
N VAL A 298 -52.16 -27.09 11.17
CA VAL A 298 -52.01 -28.56 11.36
C VAL A 298 -52.44 -28.98 12.77
N GLN A 299 -52.41 -28.10 13.76
CA GLN A 299 -52.85 -28.35 15.13
C GLN A 299 -54.09 -27.55 15.49
N LYS A 300 -55.05 -28.24 16.04
CA LYS A 300 -56.44 -27.85 16.16
C LYS A 300 -56.82 -26.96 17.36
N ASN A 301 -55.93 -26.64 18.28
CA ASN A 301 -56.37 -26.24 19.64
C ASN A 301 -56.59 -24.75 19.90
N SER A 302 -56.14 -23.84 19.03
CA SER A 302 -56.29 -22.41 19.28
C SER A 302 -57.14 -21.63 18.29
N PHE A 303 -57.51 -22.28 17.18
CA PHE A 303 -58.15 -21.58 16.08
C PHE A 303 -59.51 -20.97 16.44
N ALA A 304 -60.30 -21.71 17.19
CA ALA A 304 -61.64 -21.20 17.57
C ALA A 304 -61.56 -19.96 18.44
N GLN A 305 -60.64 -19.94 19.39
CA GLN A 305 -60.44 -18.77 20.24
C GLN A 305 -59.91 -17.60 19.47
N ASP A 306 -58.93 -17.82 18.58
CA ASP A 306 -58.37 -16.77 17.76
C ASP A 306 -59.42 -16.22 16.78
N ALA A 307 -60.26 -17.08 16.23
CA ALA A 307 -61.34 -16.64 15.34
C ALA A 307 -62.35 -15.80 16.12
N MET A 308 -62.71 -16.19 17.31
CA MET A 308 -63.63 -15.43 18.17
C MET A 308 -63.02 -14.07 18.60
N ASP A 309 -61.77 -14.05 18.93
CA ASP A 309 -61.07 -12.84 19.26
C ASP A 309 -60.97 -11.89 18.08
N PHE A 310 -60.75 -12.42 16.90
CA PHE A 310 -60.74 -11.67 15.65
C PHE A 310 -62.13 -11.05 15.40
N ILE A 311 -63.20 -11.85 15.47
CA ILE A 311 -64.56 -11.39 15.30
C ILE A 311 -64.87 -10.27 16.29
N SER A 312 -64.55 -10.51 17.54
CA SER A 312 -64.91 -9.54 18.61
C SER A 312 -64.22 -8.18 18.41
N LYS A 313 -63.10 -8.16 17.75
CA LYS A 313 -62.33 -6.94 17.46
C LYS A 313 -62.71 -6.23 16.18
N TYR A 314 -63.00 -6.98 15.15
CA TYR A 314 -63.05 -6.42 13.77
C TYR A 314 -64.40 -6.57 13.09
N VAL A 315 -65.28 -7.33 13.62
CA VAL A 315 -66.60 -7.52 13.05
C VAL A 315 -67.67 -6.98 13.98
N SER A 316 -68.41 -5.99 13.56
CA SER A 316 -69.57 -5.52 14.27
C SER A 316 -70.82 -6.26 13.78
N PHE A 317 -71.50 -6.89 14.69
CA PHE A 317 -72.73 -7.55 14.37
C PHE A 317 -73.89 -6.60 14.49
N SER A 318 -74.64 -6.43 13.45
CA SER A 318 -75.95 -5.81 13.57
C SER A 318 -76.99 -6.87 13.93
N VAL A 319 -77.80 -6.54 14.88
CA VAL A 319 -78.91 -7.40 15.26
C VAL A 319 -79.90 -7.45 14.10
N GLY A 320 -79.71 -8.40 13.27
CA GLY A 320 -80.57 -8.71 12.14
C GLY A 320 -80.66 -10.18 11.95
N SER A 321 -81.23 -10.63 10.93
CA SER A 321 -81.33 -12.06 10.64
C SER A 321 -79.97 -12.63 10.30
N VAL A 322 -79.38 -13.36 11.18
CA VAL A 322 -78.23 -14.20 10.85
C VAL A 322 -78.72 -15.51 10.34
N ALA A 323 -78.54 -15.72 9.07
CA ALA A 323 -78.98 -16.97 8.44
C ALA A 323 -77.77 -17.92 8.28
N PHE A 324 -77.79 -18.94 9.00
CA PHE A 324 -76.85 -20.07 8.82
C PHE A 324 -77.33 -20.97 7.70
N LYS A 325 -76.94 -20.69 6.53
CA LYS A 325 -77.35 -21.44 5.35
C LYS A 325 -76.32 -22.46 5.00
N GLY A 326 -76.75 -23.71 4.96
CA GLY A 326 -75.86 -24.79 4.52
C GLY A 326 -74.97 -25.43 5.60
N VAL A 327 -75.18 -25.06 6.85
CA VAL A 327 -74.46 -25.60 7.97
C VAL A 327 -75.41 -26.40 8.84
N ASN A 328 -75.24 -27.66 8.92
CA ASN A 328 -76.00 -28.49 9.85
C ASN A 328 -75.24 -28.58 11.16
N TYR A 329 -75.65 -27.81 12.11
CA TYR A 329 -74.96 -27.75 13.37
C TYR A 329 -75.27 -28.88 14.33
N GLY A 330 -76.30 -29.59 14.12
CA GLY A 330 -76.77 -30.44 15.20
C GLY A 330 -77.00 -29.67 16.50
N MET A 331 -77.15 -28.37 16.38
CA MET A 331 -77.24 -27.44 17.51
C MET A 331 -78.67 -27.33 17.99
N THR A 332 -79.19 -28.39 18.37
CA THR A 332 -80.51 -28.29 19.01
C THR A 332 -80.40 -27.52 20.31
N GLY A 333 -81.10 -26.45 20.35
CA GLY A 333 -81.15 -25.69 21.55
C GLY A 333 -80.13 -24.58 21.71
N VAL A 334 -79.37 -24.27 20.68
CA VAL A 334 -78.61 -23.03 20.70
C VAL A 334 -79.55 -21.86 20.83
N ASN A 335 -79.46 -21.18 21.86
CA ASN A 335 -80.29 -20.05 22.12
C ASN A 335 -79.61 -18.81 21.58
N ILE A 336 -80.06 -18.40 20.44
CA ILE A 336 -79.66 -17.11 19.89
C ILE A 336 -80.65 -16.10 20.44
N SER A 337 -80.38 -15.60 21.56
CA SER A 337 -81.27 -14.67 22.17
C SER A 337 -81.35 -13.38 21.39
N HIS A 338 -82.41 -12.79 21.47
CA HIS A 338 -82.69 -11.53 20.85
C HIS A 338 -81.88 -10.35 21.44
N GLN A 339 -81.22 -10.63 22.53
CA GLN A 339 -80.31 -9.63 23.06
C GLN A 339 -79.03 -9.62 22.27
N GLY A 340 -79.17 -10.08 21.22
CA GLY A 340 -78.07 -10.28 20.44
C GLY A 340 -77.52 -11.59 20.68
N PHE A 341 -76.87 -11.89 19.85
CA PHE A 341 -76.17 -13.03 19.86
C PHE A 341 -74.88 -12.72 20.49
N ALA A 342 -74.94 -12.77 21.66
CA ALA A 342 -73.75 -12.66 22.33
C ALA A 342 -72.89 -13.84 22.04
N PHE A 343 -72.66 -13.97 20.87
CA PHE A 343 -72.01 -15.07 20.40
C PHE A 343 -70.72 -15.16 21.05
N GLY A 344 -70.17 -15.54 21.24
CA GLY A 344 -69.01 -15.61 21.98
C GLY A 344 -69.21 -15.79 23.38
N ARG A 345 -70.35 -15.76 23.82
CA ARG A 345 -70.54 -16.21 25.11
C ARG A 345 -71.87 -16.57 25.45
N THR A 346 -72.62 -15.87 25.12
CA THR A 346 -73.86 -16.20 25.63
C THR A 346 -74.62 -16.98 24.76
N ILE A 347 -74.38 -16.93 23.66
CA ILE A 347 -75.29 -17.53 22.93
C ILE A 347 -75.16 -18.68 22.59
N ILE A 348 -74.17 -18.97 22.60
CA ILE A 348 -74.30 -20.23 22.73
C ILE A 348 -74.75 -20.41 24.05
N ASN A 349 -75.59 -19.64 24.29
CA ASN A 349 -76.27 -19.68 25.32
C ASN A 349 -76.12 -20.97 25.95
N ALA A 350 -75.81 -20.83 26.97
CA ALA A 350 -75.37 -21.88 27.73
C ALA A 350 -76.07 -23.16 27.61
N GLN A 351 -77.27 -23.19 27.47
CA GLN A 351 -77.83 -24.44 27.39
C GLN A 351 -77.52 -25.17 26.20
N ARG A 352 -76.95 -24.48 25.41
CA ARG A 352 -76.72 -25.14 24.19
C ARG A 352 -75.28 -25.37 23.95
N VAL A 353 -74.54 -25.13 24.92
CA VAL A 353 -73.21 -25.65 25.01
C VAL A 353 -73.15 -27.13 24.76
N GLU A 354 -74.16 -27.82 25.10
CA GLU A 354 -74.28 -29.21 24.73
C GLU A 354 -74.27 -29.44 23.26
N ALA A 355 -74.86 -28.57 22.55
CA ALA A 355 -74.79 -28.65 21.14
C ALA A 355 -73.38 -28.45 20.58
N ALA A 356 -72.66 -27.66 21.28
CA ALA A 356 -71.31 -27.38 20.88
C ALA A 356 -70.38 -28.56 20.99
N ARG A 357 -70.79 -29.62 21.65
CA ARG A 357 -69.93 -30.74 21.76
C ARG A 357 -70.16 -31.81 20.72
N VAL A 358 -70.98 -31.58 19.82
CA VAL A 358 -71.30 -32.58 18.84
C VAL A 358 -70.07 -33.15 18.18
N ASP A 359 -69.29 -32.27 17.77
CA ASP A 359 -67.94 -32.63 17.41
C ASP A 359 -67.15 -31.33 17.30
N SER A 360 -65.88 -31.40 17.60
CA SER A 360 -65.03 -30.24 17.58
C SER A 360 -64.85 -29.66 16.16
N GLY A 361 -64.93 -30.49 15.15
CA GLY A 361 -64.84 -30.07 13.78
C GLY A 361 -66.08 -29.28 13.35
N SER A 362 -67.25 -29.79 13.72
CA SER A 362 -68.51 -29.10 13.40
C SER A 362 -68.62 -27.79 14.17
N LEU A 363 -68.17 -27.78 15.40
CA LEU A 363 -68.16 -26.54 16.15
C LEU A 363 -67.24 -25.48 15.53
N ARG A 364 -66.09 -25.92 15.06
CA ARG A 364 -65.22 -24.99 14.37
C ARG A 364 -65.83 -24.44 13.15
N THR A 365 -66.43 -25.28 12.33
CA THR A 365 -67.11 -24.83 11.15
C THR A 365 -68.23 -23.86 11.48
N ALA A 366 -68.98 -24.17 12.54
CA ALA A 366 -70.04 -23.29 13.03
C ALA A 366 -69.53 -21.96 13.52
N LEU A 367 -68.51 -21.97 14.30
CA LEU A 367 -67.89 -20.77 14.80
C LEU A 367 -67.27 -19.94 13.67
N PHE A 368 -66.64 -20.63 12.75
CA PHE A 368 -66.06 -20.00 11.60
C PHE A 368 -67.14 -19.43 10.67
N ALA A 369 -68.15 -20.20 10.41
CA ALA A 369 -69.31 -19.72 9.62
C ALA A 369 -69.99 -18.54 10.27
N LEU A 370 -70.13 -18.54 11.55
CA LEU A 370 -70.68 -17.42 12.27
C LEU A 370 -69.78 -16.22 12.19
N HIS A 371 -68.52 -16.48 12.25
CA HIS A 371 -67.53 -15.44 12.06
C HIS A 371 -67.57 -14.86 10.65
N MET A 372 -67.72 -15.70 9.65
CA MET A 372 -67.76 -15.28 8.26
C MET A 372 -69.07 -14.63 7.85
N ILE A 373 -70.16 -14.88 8.60
CA ILE A 373 -71.46 -14.31 8.30
C ILE A 373 -71.70 -12.97 9.05
N MET A 374 -71.06 -12.86 10.13
CA MET A 374 -71.10 -11.67 10.95
C MET A 374 -69.86 -10.81 10.76
#